data_f31d4c4d082484ce59022b7709192304
#
_entry.id   f31d4c4d082484ce59022b7709192304
#
_cell.length_a   1.000
_cell.length_b   1.000
_cell.length_c   1.000
_cell.angle_alpha   90.00
_cell.angle_beta   90.00
_cell.angle_gamma   90.00
#
_symmetry.space_group_name_H-M   'P 1'
#
loop_
_entity.id
_entity.type
_entity.pdbx_description
1 polymer ?
#
loop_
_entity_poly.entity_id
_entity_poly.type
_entity_poly.pdbx_seq_one_letter_code
_entity_poly.pdbx_strand_id
1 'polypeptide(L)'
;APVNQSLSLSVGDQVSLGDESKLGYMGSITYGRSFSFYENGTVGRYSVSDLGADELNTQLLVSDTKGSSEANLGGLATLSYNINNNQQIGANLFYSKSGISTSRSQSGIWPQEFGTEPTAPTFNNLAMSWVERDILNYQFRGQHFIAELFNTSIDWTASFSNTNQDEPDYRLLSYSSQQTNNGTNYIIVGSGFDAPSRYFRKLEET
;
A
#
# COMPACT_ATOMS: atom_id res chain seq x y z
N ALA A 1 -12.55 -16.02 5.69
CA ALA A 1 -11.68 -14.88 6.03
C ALA A 1 -12.06 -14.34 7.41
N PRO A 2 -11.13 -13.84 8.21
CA PRO A 2 -11.47 -13.11 9.44
C PRO A 2 -12.30 -11.87 9.14
N VAL A 3 -13.01 -11.38 10.16
CA VAL A 3 -13.87 -10.20 10.01
C VAL A 3 -12.99 -8.92 9.95
N ASN A 4 -13.30 -8.03 9.04
CA ASN A 4 -12.71 -6.71 8.99
C ASN A 4 -13.12 -5.90 10.22
N GLN A 5 -12.16 -5.15 10.76
CA GLN A 5 -12.33 -4.39 12.00
C GLN A 5 -11.92 -2.95 11.77
N SER A 6 -12.67 -2.03 12.34
CA SER A 6 -12.28 -0.62 12.38
C SER A 6 -12.73 0.01 13.69
N LEU A 7 -11.87 0.85 14.23
CA LEU A 7 -12.12 1.63 15.43
C LEU A 7 -11.64 3.05 15.18
N SER A 8 -12.44 4.02 15.55
CA SER A 8 -12.03 5.42 15.59
C SER A 8 -12.48 6.08 16.89
N LEU A 9 -11.59 6.86 17.46
CA LEU A 9 -11.87 7.68 18.63
C LEU A 9 -11.39 9.08 18.34
N SER A 10 -12.24 10.06 18.60
CA SER A 10 -11.88 11.47 18.48
C SER A 10 -12.42 12.26 19.65
N VAL A 11 -11.65 13.25 20.06
CA VAL A 11 -12.01 14.22 21.08
C VAL A 11 -11.57 15.59 20.62
N GLY A 12 -12.38 16.60 20.86
CA GLY A 12 -12.03 17.97 20.54
C GLY A 12 -12.99 18.91 21.22
N ASP A 13 -12.47 20.11 21.53
CA ASP A 13 -13.25 21.17 22.13
C ASP A 13 -12.61 22.54 21.81
N GLN A 14 -13.32 23.59 22.18
CA GLN A 14 -12.87 24.97 22.08
C GLN A 14 -13.06 25.69 23.41
N VAL A 15 -12.00 26.26 23.90
CA VAL A 15 -11.99 27.01 25.18
C VAL A 15 -11.75 28.49 24.92
N SER A 16 -12.61 29.36 25.49
CA SER A 16 -12.36 30.80 25.49
C SER A 16 -11.36 31.14 26.57
N LEU A 17 -10.25 31.79 26.20
CA LEU A 17 -9.17 32.24 27.13
C LEU A 17 -9.28 33.73 27.49
N GLY A 18 -10.32 34.41 27.01
CA GLY A 18 -10.61 35.80 27.19
C GLY A 18 -11.78 36.25 26.32
N ASP A 19 -11.99 37.54 26.18
CA ASP A 19 -13.12 38.07 25.43
C ASP A 19 -12.96 37.83 23.90
N GLU A 20 -11.73 37.83 23.39
CA GLU A 20 -11.44 37.66 21.96
C GLU A 20 -10.59 36.41 21.65
N SER A 21 -9.96 35.81 22.70
CA SER A 21 -9.04 34.70 22.49
C SER A 21 -9.72 33.36 22.66
N LYS A 22 -9.46 32.43 21.71
CA LYS A 22 -10.02 31.09 21.73
C LYS A 22 -8.97 30.05 21.35
N LEU A 23 -8.94 28.98 22.12
CA LEU A 23 -8.10 27.80 21.84
C LEU A 23 -8.98 26.62 21.44
N GLY A 24 -8.85 26.17 20.22
CA GLY A 24 -9.46 24.94 19.73
C GLY A 24 -8.43 23.81 19.71
N TYR A 25 -8.83 22.62 20.07
CA TYR A 25 -8.02 21.42 19.97
C TYR A 25 -8.85 20.22 19.49
N MET A 26 -8.22 19.34 18.77
CA MET A 26 -8.80 18.06 18.36
C MET A 26 -7.72 16.98 18.34
N GLY A 27 -8.07 15.81 18.83
CA GLY A 27 -7.28 14.59 18.70
C GLY A 27 -8.13 13.45 18.14
N SER A 28 -7.55 12.65 17.27
CA SER A 28 -8.21 11.46 16.71
C SER A 28 -7.21 10.34 16.55
N ILE A 29 -7.64 9.12 16.88
CA ILE A 29 -6.91 7.89 16.63
C ILE A 29 -7.83 6.95 15.85
N THR A 30 -7.29 6.34 14.81
CA THR A 30 -7.98 5.35 13.99
C THR A 30 -7.17 4.08 13.88
N TYR A 31 -7.84 2.94 13.98
CA TYR A 31 -7.26 1.64 13.73
C TYR A 31 -8.17 0.87 12.78
N GLY A 32 -7.57 0.25 11.78
CA GLY A 32 -8.28 -0.60 10.85
C GLY A 32 -7.53 -1.89 10.57
N ARG A 33 -8.24 -2.99 10.42
CA ARG A 33 -7.70 -4.25 9.93
C ARG A 33 -8.65 -4.85 8.92
N SER A 34 -8.12 -5.15 7.75
CA SER A 34 -8.89 -5.73 6.65
C SER A 34 -8.22 -6.98 6.11
N PHE A 35 -9.06 -7.89 5.61
CA PHE A 35 -8.64 -9.13 5.00
C PHE A 35 -9.34 -9.25 3.65
N SER A 36 -8.58 -9.63 2.64
CA SER A 36 -9.12 -9.95 1.32
C SER A 36 -8.58 -11.30 0.86
N PHE A 37 -9.42 -12.04 0.18
CA PHE A 37 -9.07 -13.34 -0.36
C PHE A 37 -9.90 -13.62 -1.60
N TYR A 38 -9.26 -14.16 -2.62
CA TYR A 38 -9.92 -14.75 -3.77
C TYR A 38 -9.21 -16.02 -4.23
N GLU A 39 -9.98 -16.90 -4.84
CA GLU A 39 -9.53 -18.12 -5.49
C GLU A 39 -9.99 -18.13 -6.96
N ASN A 40 -9.35 -18.96 -7.75
CA ASN A 40 -9.72 -19.20 -9.14
C ASN A 40 -9.77 -17.94 -10.02
N GLY A 41 -9.01 -16.92 -9.67
CA GLY A 41 -8.71 -15.82 -10.57
C GLY A 41 -7.98 -16.36 -11.79
N THR A 42 -8.12 -15.71 -12.94
CA THR A 42 -7.40 -16.09 -14.15
C THR A 42 -6.43 -14.99 -14.53
N VAL A 43 -5.16 -15.36 -14.72
CA VAL A 43 -4.12 -14.47 -15.27
C VAL A 43 -3.62 -15.06 -16.57
N GLY A 44 -3.77 -14.29 -17.66
CA GLY A 44 -3.35 -14.69 -18.98
C GLY A 44 -2.38 -13.68 -19.61
N ARG A 45 -1.39 -14.18 -20.33
CA ARG A 45 -0.55 -13.41 -21.25
C ARG A 45 -0.71 -14.01 -22.64
N TYR A 46 -0.97 -13.15 -23.59
CA TYR A 46 -1.26 -13.52 -24.96
C TYR A 46 -0.37 -12.72 -25.92
N SER A 47 -0.13 -13.27 -27.09
CA SER A 47 0.56 -12.59 -28.20
C SER A 47 -0.19 -12.79 -29.50
N VAL A 48 0.05 -11.91 -30.44
CA VAL A 48 -0.41 -12.05 -31.84
C VAL A 48 0.71 -12.70 -32.62
N SER A 49 0.40 -13.75 -33.40
CA SER A 49 1.41 -14.47 -34.20
C SER A 49 1.82 -13.68 -35.43
N ASP A 50 0.86 -13.01 -36.10
CA ASP A 50 1.07 -12.23 -37.33
C ASP A 50 0.17 -11.00 -37.39
N LEU A 51 0.55 -10.01 -38.19
CA LEU A 51 -0.31 -8.89 -38.57
C LEU A 51 -1.50 -9.41 -39.41
N GLY A 52 -2.67 -9.56 -38.74
CA GLY A 52 -3.89 -10.11 -39.38
C GLY A 52 -4.35 -11.44 -38.82
N ALA A 53 -3.72 -11.94 -37.77
CA ALA A 53 -4.19 -13.12 -37.06
C ALA A 53 -5.52 -12.84 -36.35
N ASP A 54 -6.51 -13.74 -36.58
CA ASP A 54 -7.83 -13.64 -35.94
C ASP A 54 -7.84 -14.22 -34.51
N GLU A 55 -6.73 -14.87 -34.09
CA GLU A 55 -6.63 -15.54 -32.80
C GLU A 55 -5.37 -15.10 -32.02
N LEU A 56 -5.51 -15.05 -30.70
CA LEU A 56 -4.42 -14.78 -29.79
C LEU A 56 -3.74 -16.09 -29.35
N ASN A 57 -2.42 -16.12 -29.43
CA ASN A 57 -1.63 -17.22 -28.87
C ASN A 57 -1.47 -17.06 -27.37
N THR A 58 -1.88 -18.05 -26.61
CA THR A 58 -1.65 -18.10 -25.18
C THR A 58 -0.17 -18.32 -24.89
N GLN A 59 0.48 -17.36 -24.25
CA GLN A 59 1.85 -17.49 -23.77
C GLN A 59 1.93 -18.02 -22.34
N LEU A 60 1.03 -17.56 -21.48
CA LEU A 60 0.87 -17.99 -20.09
C LEU A 60 -0.62 -17.97 -19.75
N LEU A 61 -1.10 -18.99 -19.07
CA LEU A 61 -2.44 -19.01 -18.49
C LEU A 61 -2.41 -19.74 -17.16
N VAL A 62 -2.66 -19.01 -16.07
CA VAL A 62 -2.61 -19.54 -14.71
C VAL A 62 -3.86 -19.21 -13.92
N SER A 63 -4.27 -20.13 -13.08
CA SER A 63 -5.19 -19.90 -11.99
C SER A 63 -4.45 -19.14 -10.89
N ASP A 64 -5.10 -18.16 -10.29
CA ASP A 64 -4.53 -17.24 -9.31
C ASP A 64 -5.34 -17.27 -8.03
N THR A 65 -4.65 -17.49 -6.92
CA THR A 65 -5.20 -17.41 -5.56
C THR A 65 -4.40 -16.40 -4.78
N LYS A 66 -5.08 -15.43 -4.16
CA LYS A 66 -4.41 -14.37 -3.40
C LYS A 66 -5.12 -14.12 -2.08
N GLY A 67 -4.34 -14.09 -1.01
CA GLY A 67 -4.74 -13.61 0.31
C GLY A 67 -3.96 -12.38 0.70
N SER A 68 -4.64 -11.40 1.31
CA SER A 68 -4.01 -10.19 1.83
C SER A 68 -4.60 -9.82 3.18
N SER A 69 -3.74 -9.38 4.08
CA SER A 69 -4.11 -8.80 5.38
C SER A 69 -3.45 -7.44 5.50
N GLU A 70 -4.24 -6.43 5.78
CA GLU A 70 -3.79 -5.06 5.95
C GLU A 70 -4.17 -4.54 7.32
N ALA A 71 -3.24 -3.89 8.01
CA ALA A 71 -3.47 -3.20 9.27
C ALA A 71 -3.03 -1.74 9.13
N ASN A 72 -3.90 -0.82 9.55
CA ASN A 72 -3.69 0.62 9.47
C ASN A 72 -3.87 1.24 10.85
N LEU A 73 -2.95 2.10 11.24
CA LEU A 73 -3.02 2.96 12.42
C LEU A 73 -2.86 4.40 11.98
N GLY A 74 -3.81 5.26 12.34
CA GLY A 74 -3.77 6.69 12.07
C GLY A 74 -3.89 7.51 13.35
N GLY A 75 -3.24 8.66 13.37
CA GLY A 75 -3.35 9.65 14.42
C GLY A 75 -3.40 11.07 13.83
N LEU A 76 -4.26 11.92 14.38
CA LEU A 76 -4.35 13.31 14.04
C LEU A 76 -4.44 14.12 15.33
N ALA A 77 -3.63 15.18 15.44
CA ALA A 77 -3.77 16.19 16.46
C ALA A 77 -3.79 17.57 15.81
N THR A 78 -4.73 18.42 16.23
CA THR A 78 -4.89 19.78 15.72
C THR A 78 -5.00 20.74 16.88
N LEU A 79 -4.27 21.84 16.79
CA LEU A 79 -4.36 23.00 17.67
C LEU A 79 -4.65 24.23 16.82
N SER A 80 -5.58 25.06 17.25
CA SER A 80 -5.90 26.35 16.63
C SER A 80 -6.06 27.39 17.71
N TYR A 81 -5.26 28.43 17.65
CA TYR A 81 -5.31 29.54 18.60
C TYR A 81 -5.66 30.85 17.90
N ASN A 82 -6.86 31.32 18.15
CA ASN A 82 -7.27 32.67 17.80
C ASN A 82 -6.79 33.59 18.90
N ILE A 83 -5.79 34.38 18.61
CA ILE A 83 -5.23 35.37 19.59
C ILE A 83 -6.23 36.49 19.75
N ASN A 84 -6.80 36.97 18.65
CA ASN A 84 -7.88 37.95 18.57
C ASN A 84 -8.60 37.74 17.22
N ASN A 85 -9.52 38.65 16.85
CA ASN A 85 -10.29 38.57 15.60
C ASN A 85 -9.42 38.71 14.33
N ASN A 86 -8.19 39.20 14.45
CA ASN A 86 -7.29 39.48 13.31
C ASN A 86 -6.09 38.55 13.24
N GLN A 87 -5.86 37.70 14.27
CA GLN A 87 -4.64 36.91 14.41
C GLN A 87 -5.00 35.48 14.79
N GLN A 88 -4.65 34.54 13.93
CA GLN A 88 -4.85 33.10 14.16
C GLN A 88 -3.58 32.34 13.80
N ILE A 89 -3.23 31.40 14.66
CA ILE A 89 -2.19 30.39 14.39
C ILE A 89 -2.74 28.99 14.58
N GLY A 90 -2.17 28.03 13.90
CA GLY A 90 -2.57 26.64 14.04
C GLY A 90 -1.43 25.68 13.78
N ALA A 91 -1.55 24.51 14.37
CA ALA A 91 -0.63 23.40 14.17
C ALA A 91 -1.42 22.10 13.96
N ASN A 92 -0.98 21.30 13.02
CA ASN A 92 -1.50 19.96 12.77
C ASN A 92 -0.36 18.96 12.86
N LEU A 93 -0.62 17.83 13.47
CA LEU A 93 0.24 16.64 13.46
C LEU A 93 -0.57 15.49 12.86
N PHE A 94 -0.05 14.88 11.83
CA PHE A 94 -0.63 13.69 11.23
C PHE A 94 0.39 12.56 11.27
N TYR A 95 -0.05 11.39 11.72
CA TYR A 95 0.72 10.16 11.70
C TYR A 95 -0.13 9.04 11.08
N SER A 96 0.47 8.27 10.17
CA SER A 96 -0.16 7.08 9.61
C SER A 96 0.87 5.97 9.50
N LYS A 97 0.51 4.77 9.96
CA LYS A 97 1.31 3.56 9.75
C LYS A 97 0.43 2.47 9.17
N SER A 98 0.90 1.82 8.09
CA SER A 98 0.24 0.68 7.47
C SER A 98 1.19 -0.50 7.33
N GLY A 99 0.66 -1.71 7.48
CA GLY A 99 1.36 -2.96 7.23
C GLY A 99 0.50 -3.87 6.37
N ILE A 100 1.04 -4.34 5.23
CA ILE A 100 0.33 -5.19 4.28
C ILE A 100 1.10 -6.49 4.11
N SER A 101 0.47 -7.60 4.47
CA SER A 101 0.93 -8.96 4.18
C SER A 101 0.17 -9.52 2.99
N THR A 102 0.89 -10.03 2.01
CA THR A 102 0.28 -10.66 0.82
C THR A 102 0.90 -12.03 0.59
N SER A 103 0.05 -13.03 0.32
CA SER A 103 0.44 -14.33 -0.19
C SER A 103 -0.31 -14.61 -1.47
N ARG A 104 0.39 -15.00 -2.52
CA ARG A 104 -0.16 -15.27 -3.85
C ARG A 104 0.39 -16.58 -4.37
N SER A 105 -0.49 -17.44 -4.86
CA SER A 105 -0.16 -18.72 -5.51
C SER A 105 -0.79 -18.76 -6.89
N GLN A 106 0.02 -19.08 -7.87
CA GLN A 106 -0.41 -19.19 -9.27
C GLN A 106 -0.01 -20.57 -9.78
N SER A 107 -0.90 -21.23 -10.54
CA SER A 107 -0.62 -22.53 -11.12
C SER A 107 -1.32 -22.67 -12.48
N GLY A 108 -0.62 -23.19 -13.49
CA GLY A 108 -1.21 -23.36 -14.80
C GLY A 108 -0.20 -23.72 -15.89
N ILE A 109 -0.49 -23.30 -17.12
CA ILE A 109 0.32 -23.60 -18.29
C ILE A 109 1.17 -22.39 -18.70
N TRP A 110 2.38 -22.68 -19.16
CA TRP A 110 3.29 -21.69 -19.73
C TRP A 110 3.79 -22.18 -21.10
N PRO A 111 2.91 -22.11 -22.15
CA PRO A 111 3.23 -22.62 -23.47
C PRO A 111 4.49 -22.04 -24.11
N GLN A 112 4.78 -20.77 -23.84
CA GLN A 112 5.98 -20.11 -24.38
C GLN A 112 7.28 -20.77 -23.88
N GLU A 113 7.29 -21.31 -22.66
CA GLU A 113 8.48 -21.91 -22.04
C GLU A 113 8.49 -23.44 -22.15
N PHE A 114 7.33 -24.08 -21.96
CA PHE A 114 7.22 -25.54 -21.85
C PHE A 114 6.51 -26.20 -23.01
N GLY A 115 6.00 -25.43 -23.99
CA GLY A 115 5.20 -25.95 -25.07
C GLY A 115 3.75 -26.24 -24.69
N THR A 116 3.03 -26.85 -25.61
CA THR A 116 1.58 -27.14 -25.50
C THR A 116 1.25 -28.63 -25.42
N GLU A 117 2.27 -29.51 -25.35
CA GLU A 117 2.07 -30.95 -25.30
C GLU A 117 1.30 -31.36 -24.02
N PRO A 118 0.49 -32.43 -24.07
CA PRO A 118 -0.27 -32.93 -22.93
C PRO A 118 0.62 -33.31 -21.71
N THR A 119 1.90 -33.56 -21.96
CA THR A 119 2.91 -33.90 -20.96
C THR A 119 3.71 -32.69 -20.50
N ALA A 120 3.39 -31.48 -20.99
CA ALA A 120 4.08 -30.26 -20.58
C ALA A 120 3.97 -30.05 -19.06
N PRO A 121 5.04 -29.58 -18.42
CA PRO A 121 5.02 -29.30 -16.97
C PRO A 121 4.01 -28.22 -16.60
N THR A 122 3.42 -28.36 -15.43
CA THR A 122 2.62 -27.29 -14.82
C THR A 122 3.56 -26.26 -14.22
N PHE A 123 3.38 -25.01 -14.60
CA PHE A 123 4.06 -23.87 -13.99
C PHE A 123 3.40 -23.50 -12.67
N ASN A 124 4.22 -23.25 -11.64
CA ASN A 124 3.78 -22.82 -10.33
C ASN A 124 4.62 -21.62 -9.88
N ASN A 125 3.94 -20.62 -9.35
CA ASN A 125 4.57 -19.42 -8.82
C ASN A 125 3.99 -19.08 -7.44
N LEU A 126 4.85 -18.91 -6.45
CA LEU A 126 4.50 -18.52 -5.09
C LEU A 126 5.21 -17.21 -4.75
N ALA A 127 4.43 -16.19 -4.41
CA ALA A 127 4.94 -14.90 -3.97
C ALA A 127 4.39 -14.56 -2.59
N MET A 128 5.27 -14.13 -1.69
CA MET A 128 4.93 -13.62 -0.36
C MET A 128 5.60 -12.28 -0.18
N SER A 129 4.87 -11.31 0.36
CA SER A 129 5.41 -9.99 0.65
C SER A 129 4.87 -9.43 1.95
N TRP A 130 5.72 -8.66 2.62
CA TRP A 130 5.36 -7.80 3.72
C TRP A 130 5.85 -6.39 3.42
N VAL A 131 4.95 -5.41 3.49
CA VAL A 131 5.26 -4.00 3.22
C VAL A 131 4.77 -3.18 4.38
N GLU A 132 5.66 -2.41 4.99
CA GLU A 132 5.32 -1.40 5.98
C GLU A 132 5.50 0.00 5.39
N ARG A 133 4.59 0.91 5.70
CA ARG A 133 4.70 2.32 5.37
C ARG A 133 4.32 3.16 6.56
N ASP A 134 5.08 4.21 6.81
CA ASP A 134 4.72 5.22 7.77
C ASP A 134 4.91 6.63 7.21
N ILE A 135 4.05 7.51 7.62
CA ILE A 135 4.04 8.93 7.25
C ILE A 135 3.88 9.72 8.53
N LEU A 136 4.77 10.69 8.72
CA LEU A 136 4.67 11.69 9.78
C LEU A 136 4.70 13.07 9.14
N ASN A 137 3.66 13.85 9.38
CA ASN A 137 3.55 15.20 8.84
C ASN A 137 3.25 16.22 9.95
N TYR A 138 4.00 17.31 9.93
CA TYR A 138 3.78 18.48 10.78
C TYR A 138 3.43 19.65 9.88
N GLN A 139 2.36 20.36 10.22
CA GLN A 139 1.95 21.55 9.51
C GLN A 139 1.68 22.69 10.49
N PHE A 140 2.24 23.83 10.18
CA PHE A 140 1.96 25.08 10.88
C PHE A 140 1.32 26.07 9.93
N ARG A 141 0.36 26.83 10.41
CA ARG A 141 -0.33 27.86 9.63
C ARG A 141 -0.57 29.10 10.45
N GLY A 142 -0.61 30.23 9.79
CA GLY A 142 -0.99 31.50 10.40
C GLY A 142 -1.80 32.34 9.44
N GLN A 143 -2.74 33.09 10.01
CA GLN A 143 -3.56 34.10 9.33
C GLN A 143 -3.49 35.38 10.13
N HIS A 144 -3.08 36.45 9.48
CA HIS A 144 -2.81 37.73 10.11
C HIS A 144 -3.42 38.85 9.31
N PHE A 145 -4.32 39.61 9.90
CA PHE A 145 -4.81 40.85 9.32
C PHE A 145 -4.18 42.04 10.06
N ILE A 146 -3.53 42.93 9.32
CA ILE A 146 -2.81 44.08 9.83
C ILE A 146 -3.41 45.36 9.22
N ALA A 147 -4.25 46.01 9.99
CA ALA A 147 -4.94 47.21 9.52
C ALA A 147 -3.99 48.38 9.27
N GLU A 148 -2.96 48.52 10.12
CA GLU A 148 -1.94 49.57 10.05
C GLU A 148 -1.06 49.45 8.80
N LEU A 149 -0.98 48.30 8.17
CA LEU A 149 -0.23 48.02 6.97
C LEU A 149 -1.16 47.93 5.73
N PHE A 150 -1.84 49.04 5.43
CA PHE A 150 -2.77 49.18 4.27
C PHE A 150 -3.85 48.08 4.23
N ASN A 151 -4.37 47.63 5.39
CA ASN A 151 -5.33 46.53 5.51
C ASN A 151 -4.82 45.23 4.86
N THR A 152 -3.58 44.84 5.12
CA THR A 152 -2.95 43.68 4.52
C THR A 152 -3.36 42.40 5.26
N SER A 153 -3.73 41.36 4.51
CA SER A 153 -3.89 40.00 5.01
C SER A 153 -2.69 39.14 4.62
N ILE A 154 -2.12 38.44 5.60
CA ILE A 154 -0.99 37.51 5.40
C ILE A 154 -1.42 36.13 5.85
N ASP A 155 -1.46 35.19 4.90
CA ASP A 155 -1.71 33.78 5.14
C ASP A 155 -0.44 32.99 4.83
N TRP A 156 0.00 32.15 5.76
CA TRP A 156 1.17 31.32 5.54
C TRP A 156 0.94 29.90 6.06
N THR A 157 1.62 28.95 5.40
CA THR A 157 1.65 27.53 5.79
C THR A 157 3.07 27.01 5.63
N ALA A 158 3.53 26.30 6.65
CA ALA A 158 4.78 25.53 6.61
C ALA A 158 4.44 24.05 6.89
N SER A 159 4.95 23.15 6.06
CA SER A 159 4.70 21.72 6.20
C SER A 159 6.01 20.95 6.10
N PHE A 160 6.18 19.96 6.98
CA PHE A 160 7.30 19.03 6.99
C PHE A 160 6.74 17.61 6.99
N SER A 161 7.21 16.77 6.09
CA SER A 161 6.75 15.39 5.95
C SER A 161 7.95 14.46 5.91
N ASN A 162 7.83 13.34 6.61
CA ASN A 162 8.75 12.22 6.51
C ASN A 162 7.96 10.98 6.15
N THR A 163 8.39 10.26 5.12
CA THR A 163 7.75 9.03 4.64
C THR A 163 8.77 7.91 4.57
N ASN A 164 8.45 6.79 5.17
CA ASN A 164 9.26 5.58 5.11
C ASN A 164 8.46 4.43 4.51
N GLN A 165 9.10 3.63 3.67
CA GLN A 165 8.60 2.35 3.24
C GLN A 165 9.68 1.28 3.48
N ASP A 166 9.29 0.22 4.15
CA ASP A 166 10.14 -0.94 4.38
C ASP A 166 9.46 -2.20 3.85
N GLU A 167 10.20 -2.95 3.04
CA GLU A 167 9.82 -4.28 2.54
C GLU A 167 10.82 -5.30 3.08
N PRO A 168 10.69 -5.70 4.35
CA PRO A 168 11.68 -6.55 5.00
C PRO A 168 11.68 -7.98 4.51
N ASP A 169 10.65 -8.39 3.79
CA ASP A 169 10.53 -9.75 3.31
C ASP A 169 9.64 -9.85 2.06
N TYR A 170 10.27 -9.91 0.90
CA TYR A 170 9.62 -10.28 -0.35
C TYR A 170 10.25 -11.57 -0.85
N ARG A 171 9.45 -12.64 -0.94
CA ARG A 171 9.87 -13.96 -1.39
C ARG A 171 9.17 -14.34 -2.67
N LEU A 172 9.94 -14.86 -3.61
CA LEU A 172 9.44 -15.38 -4.88
C LEU A 172 10.02 -16.78 -5.09
N LEU A 173 9.16 -17.72 -5.43
CA LEU A 173 9.53 -19.09 -5.80
C LEU A 173 8.73 -19.48 -7.03
N SER A 174 9.42 -19.71 -8.15
CA SER A 174 8.84 -20.24 -9.38
C SER A 174 9.40 -21.64 -9.65
N TYR A 175 8.53 -22.60 -9.91
CA TYR A 175 8.93 -23.96 -10.23
C TYR A 175 7.94 -24.59 -11.20
N SER A 176 8.40 -25.58 -11.96
CA SER A 176 7.55 -26.46 -12.76
C SER A 176 7.40 -27.81 -12.07
N SER A 177 6.24 -28.41 -12.21
CA SER A 177 5.95 -29.76 -11.75
C SER A 177 5.43 -30.61 -12.90
N GLN A 178 6.00 -31.82 -13.06
CA GLN A 178 5.64 -32.76 -14.09
C GLN A 178 5.34 -34.12 -13.48
N GLN A 179 4.19 -34.69 -13.80
CA GLN A 179 3.85 -36.04 -13.43
C GLN A 179 4.61 -37.03 -14.31
N THR A 180 5.28 -38.01 -13.69
CA THR A 180 5.99 -39.10 -14.33
C THR A 180 5.50 -40.44 -13.79
N ASN A 181 5.84 -41.55 -14.44
CA ASN A 181 5.49 -42.88 -13.94
C ASN A 181 6.07 -43.22 -12.54
N ASN A 182 7.11 -42.50 -12.12
CA ASN A 182 7.81 -42.70 -10.86
C ASN A 182 7.46 -41.64 -9.81
N GLY A 183 6.49 -40.75 -10.05
CA GLY A 183 6.08 -39.69 -9.16
C GLY A 183 6.13 -38.30 -9.80
N THR A 184 6.04 -37.26 -9.00
CA THR A 184 6.10 -35.87 -9.46
C THR A 184 7.53 -35.35 -9.42
N ASN A 185 8.04 -34.90 -10.54
CA ASN A 185 9.30 -34.17 -10.62
C ASN A 185 9.05 -32.67 -10.46
N TYR A 186 9.89 -32.02 -9.65
CA TYR A 186 9.89 -30.59 -9.45
C TYR A 186 11.20 -30.01 -9.99
N ILE A 187 11.10 -29.00 -10.82
CA ILE A 187 12.24 -28.28 -11.37
C ILE A 187 12.05 -26.80 -11.07
N ILE A 188 13.03 -26.18 -10.42
CA ILE A 188 13.01 -24.74 -10.21
C ILE A 188 13.14 -24.06 -11.58
N VAL A 189 12.19 -23.20 -11.89
CA VAL A 189 12.22 -22.39 -13.10
C VAL A 189 13.05 -21.15 -12.78
N GLY A 190 14.13 -20.96 -13.49
CA GLY A 190 14.84 -19.72 -13.40
C GLY A 190 16.26 -19.78 -13.88
N SER A 191 16.50 -19.01 -14.89
CA SER A 191 17.78 -18.37 -15.14
C SER A 191 17.55 -16.87 -14.99
N GLY A 192 18.16 -16.23 -13.99
CA GLY A 192 18.01 -14.80 -13.79
C GLY A 192 16.88 -14.40 -12.83
N PHE A 193 15.92 -13.60 -13.29
CA PHE A 193 14.91 -12.96 -12.43
C PHE A 193 13.85 -13.91 -11.83
N ASP A 194 13.70 -15.11 -12.37
CA ASP A 194 12.69 -16.10 -11.94
C ASP A 194 13.23 -17.12 -10.92
N ALA A 195 14.52 -17.03 -10.57
CA ALA A 195 15.11 -17.89 -9.54
C ALA A 195 14.47 -17.61 -8.17
N PRO A 196 14.45 -18.60 -7.23
CA PRO A 196 14.02 -18.37 -5.88
C PRO A 196 14.74 -17.17 -5.27
N SER A 197 13.99 -16.17 -4.88
CA SER A 197 14.56 -14.88 -4.50
C SER A 197 13.94 -14.38 -3.21
N ARG A 198 14.75 -13.70 -2.42
CA ARG A 198 14.31 -12.94 -1.27
C ARG A 198 14.89 -11.54 -1.33
N TYR A 199 14.02 -10.55 -1.29
CA TYR A 199 14.39 -9.15 -1.42
C TYR A 199 14.09 -8.40 -0.12
N PHE A 200 14.92 -7.41 0.15
CA PHE A 200 14.76 -6.44 1.22
C PHE A 200 14.89 -5.07 0.59
N ARG A 201 13.90 -4.21 0.79
CA ARG A 201 13.92 -2.85 0.26
C ARG A 201 13.53 -1.87 1.34
N LYS A 202 14.25 -0.75 1.40
CA LYS A 202 13.92 0.38 2.26
C LYS A 202 13.98 1.66 1.45
N LEU A 203 12.96 2.49 1.58
CA LEU A 203 12.85 3.80 0.96
C LEU A 203 12.52 4.81 2.06
N GLU A 204 13.30 5.90 2.10
CA GLU A 204 13.09 7.03 3.01
C GLU A 204 13.02 8.31 2.18
N GLU A 205 12.03 9.15 2.46
CA GLU A 205 11.84 10.45 1.82
C GLU A 205 11.50 11.50 2.89
N THR A 206 12.18 12.67 2.81
CA THR A 206 12.05 13.76 3.79
C THR A 206 11.67 15.06 3.11
#